data_cdec99a0fe9cad465ca4b04ca84a7661
#
_entry.id   cdec99a0fe9cad465ca4b04ca84a7661
#
_cell.length_a   1.000
_cell.length_b   1.000
_cell.length_c   1.000
_cell.angle_alpha   90.00
_cell.angle_beta   90.00
_cell.angle_gamma   90.00
#
_symmetry.space_group_name_H-M   'P 1'
#
loop_
_entity.id
_entity.type
_entity.pdbx_description
1 polymer ?
#
loop_
_entity_poly.entity_id
_entity_poly.type
_entity_poly.pdbx_seq_one_letter_code
_entity_poly.pdbx_strand_id
1 'polypeptide(L)'
;MSTDASKRPFRVLGVQQVALGGLNKADLTKFWVDIMGLNKVHSFKSEKENVDEDVLSIGSGPYAVEVDLMQPLDPNKSPKVHEPPLNHIGLWIDDLNAAVEWLTAQGVRFTPGGIRKGASGHNVCFIHPKGNAEKPLGACGVLVELVQAPEDVIKALGDKH
;
A
#
# COMPACT_ATOMS: atom_id res chain seq x y z
N MET A 1 21.23 16.79 -7.80
CA MET A 1 21.05 17.06 -6.37
C MET A 1 21.55 15.86 -5.59
N SER A 2 22.47 16.05 -4.68
CA SER A 2 22.88 14.99 -3.76
C SER A 2 21.71 14.73 -2.80
N THR A 3 21.05 13.60 -2.93
CA THR A 3 20.15 13.09 -1.91
C THR A 3 21.03 12.60 -0.76
N ASP A 4 21.27 13.47 0.19
CA ASP A 4 21.90 13.04 1.44
C ASP A 4 20.92 12.17 2.20
N ALA A 5 21.01 10.85 1.97
CA ALA A 5 20.16 9.85 2.62
C ALA A 5 20.29 9.90 4.15
N SER A 6 21.35 10.51 4.69
CA SER A 6 21.53 10.72 6.13
C SER A 6 20.56 11.75 6.72
N LYS A 7 19.88 12.53 5.85
CA LYS A 7 18.92 13.57 6.23
C LYS A 7 17.47 13.20 5.98
N ARG A 8 17.20 11.95 5.59
CA ARG A 8 15.80 11.50 5.39
C ARG A 8 15.05 11.53 6.72
N PRO A 9 13.93 12.30 6.81
CA PRO A 9 13.23 12.53 8.07
C PRO A 9 12.25 11.42 8.48
N PHE A 10 12.25 10.29 7.77
CA PHE A 10 11.37 9.16 8.01
C PHE A 10 12.11 7.84 7.77
N ARG A 11 11.52 6.76 8.30
CA ARG A 11 12.02 5.39 8.08
C ARG A 11 10.94 4.53 7.42
N VAL A 12 11.37 3.64 6.54
CA VAL A 12 10.58 2.51 6.07
C VAL A 12 10.80 1.37 7.05
N LEU A 13 9.75 0.96 7.74
CA LEU A 13 9.85 -0.01 8.85
C LEU A 13 9.66 -1.45 8.40
N GLY A 14 8.87 -1.68 7.35
CA GLY A 14 8.59 -3.01 6.85
C GLY A 14 7.45 -3.01 5.85
N VAL A 15 7.13 -4.20 5.35
CA VAL A 15 5.97 -4.42 4.48
C VAL A 15 4.71 -4.45 5.33
N GLN A 16 3.73 -3.63 4.99
CA GLN A 16 2.42 -3.61 5.64
C GLN A 16 1.43 -4.52 4.91
N GLN A 17 1.43 -4.51 3.58
CA GLN A 17 0.51 -5.30 2.76
C GLN A 17 1.09 -5.69 1.41
N VAL A 18 0.51 -6.75 0.86
CA VAL A 18 0.64 -7.15 -0.54
C VAL A 18 -0.77 -7.19 -1.12
N ALA A 19 -1.04 -6.38 -2.14
CA ALA A 19 -2.37 -6.26 -2.73
C ALA A 19 -2.43 -7.02 -4.06
N LEU A 20 -3.34 -7.98 -4.13
CA LEU A 20 -3.53 -8.90 -5.24
C LEU A 20 -4.90 -8.66 -5.87
N GLY A 21 -4.93 -8.51 -7.18
CA GLY A 21 -6.16 -8.25 -7.91
C GLY A 21 -6.53 -9.35 -8.89
N GLY A 22 -7.81 -9.54 -9.11
CA GLY A 22 -8.37 -10.47 -10.10
C GLY A 22 -9.78 -10.08 -10.48
N LEU A 23 -10.25 -10.61 -11.60
CA LEU A 23 -11.62 -10.37 -12.07
C LEU A 23 -12.68 -11.08 -11.22
N ASN A 24 -12.28 -12.13 -10.50
CA ASN A 24 -13.17 -12.94 -9.67
C ASN A 24 -12.54 -13.16 -8.29
N LYS A 25 -13.06 -12.45 -7.29
CA LYS A 25 -12.58 -12.56 -5.91
C LYS A 25 -12.77 -13.97 -5.33
N ALA A 26 -13.77 -14.72 -5.80
CA ALA A 26 -13.98 -16.09 -5.35
C ALA A 26 -12.81 -17.02 -5.72
N ASP A 27 -12.18 -16.82 -6.88
CA ASP A 27 -10.99 -17.59 -7.28
C ASP A 27 -9.78 -17.26 -6.40
N LEU A 28 -9.61 -15.98 -6.08
CA LEU A 28 -8.58 -15.53 -5.14
C LEU A 28 -8.82 -16.11 -3.74
N THR A 29 -10.06 -16.06 -3.25
CA THR A 29 -10.45 -16.61 -1.94
C THR A 29 -10.19 -18.11 -1.87
N LYS A 30 -10.57 -18.86 -2.92
CA LYS A 30 -10.33 -20.30 -2.98
C LYS A 30 -8.85 -20.64 -2.81
N PHE A 31 -7.97 -19.91 -3.48
CA PHE A 31 -6.53 -20.16 -3.38
C PHE A 31 -5.98 -19.70 -2.02
N TRP A 32 -6.19 -18.44 -1.67
CA TRP A 32 -5.52 -17.83 -0.52
C TRP A 32 -6.13 -18.21 0.83
N VAL A 33 -7.45 -18.37 0.90
CA VAL A 33 -8.13 -18.75 2.14
C VAL A 33 -8.27 -20.27 2.25
N ASP A 34 -8.91 -20.91 1.25
CA ASP A 34 -9.26 -22.33 1.38
C ASP A 34 -8.04 -23.25 1.25
N ILE A 35 -7.11 -22.95 0.33
CA ILE A 35 -5.94 -23.78 0.08
C ILE A 35 -4.75 -23.37 0.95
N MET A 36 -4.42 -22.08 0.97
CA MET A 36 -3.26 -21.56 1.70
C MET A 36 -3.54 -21.31 3.20
N GLY A 37 -4.81 -21.24 3.59
CA GLY A 37 -5.20 -21.13 5.00
C GLY A 37 -5.07 -19.73 5.61
N LEU A 38 -5.03 -18.67 4.81
CA LEU A 38 -4.98 -17.31 5.33
C LEU A 38 -6.34 -16.91 5.92
N ASN A 39 -6.31 -16.13 6.99
CA ASN A 39 -7.51 -15.68 7.69
C ASN A 39 -8.00 -14.35 7.15
N LYS A 40 -9.29 -14.29 6.77
CA LYS A 40 -9.94 -13.03 6.45
C LYS A 40 -10.27 -12.27 7.75
N VAL A 41 -9.81 -11.03 7.83
CA VAL A 41 -9.99 -10.17 9.02
C VAL A 41 -10.89 -8.98 8.77
N HIS A 42 -11.06 -8.57 7.51
CA HIS A 42 -11.88 -7.41 7.16
C HIS A 42 -12.37 -7.50 5.71
N SER A 43 -13.41 -6.76 5.39
CA SER A 43 -13.88 -6.51 4.02
C SER A 43 -14.09 -5.02 3.80
N PHE A 44 -13.76 -4.55 2.61
CA PHE A 44 -13.87 -3.16 2.23
C PHE A 44 -14.48 -3.05 0.83
N LYS A 45 -15.38 -2.10 0.63
CA LYS A 45 -15.97 -1.82 -0.67
C LYS A 45 -16.02 -0.33 -0.93
N SER A 46 -15.57 0.11 -2.10
CA SER A 46 -15.52 1.52 -2.46
C SER A 46 -15.84 1.72 -3.93
N GLU A 47 -16.92 2.45 -4.18
CA GLU A 47 -17.28 2.91 -5.54
C GLU A 47 -16.22 3.87 -6.11
N LYS A 48 -15.68 4.74 -5.26
CA LYS A 48 -14.64 5.70 -5.64
C LYS A 48 -13.36 5.01 -6.09
N GLU A 49 -12.95 3.97 -5.37
CA GLU A 49 -11.75 3.19 -5.69
C GLU A 49 -12.05 2.01 -6.63
N ASN A 50 -13.30 1.87 -7.06
CA ASN A 50 -13.75 0.78 -7.94
C ASN A 50 -13.33 -0.60 -7.45
N VAL A 51 -13.51 -0.88 -6.15
CA VAL A 51 -13.00 -2.11 -5.53
C VAL A 51 -13.99 -2.76 -4.58
N ASP A 52 -14.03 -4.08 -4.64
CA ASP A 52 -14.55 -4.99 -3.61
C ASP A 52 -13.37 -5.83 -3.11
N GLU A 53 -13.01 -5.64 -1.84
CA GLU A 53 -11.75 -6.11 -1.26
C GLU A 53 -11.99 -6.93 0.00
N ASP A 54 -11.28 -8.05 0.10
CA ASP A 54 -11.15 -8.82 1.33
C ASP A 54 -9.70 -8.70 1.84
N VAL A 55 -9.57 -8.30 3.09
CA VAL A 55 -8.27 -8.18 3.76
C VAL A 55 -7.99 -9.45 4.53
N LEU A 56 -6.91 -10.12 4.17
CA LEU A 56 -6.39 -11.29 4.87
C LEU A 56 -5.20 -10.89 5.72
N SER A 57 -4.87 -11.68 6.73
CA SER A 57 -3.70 -11.43 7.59
C SER A 57 -2.86 -12.68 7.74
N ILE A 58 -1.54 -12.49 7.68
CA ILE A 58 -0.52 -13.48 8.03
C ILE A 58 0.36 -12.92 9.14
N GLY A 59 0.77 -13.78 10.08
CA GLY A 59 1.44 -13.36 11.29
C GLY A 59 0.48 -12.77 12.32
N SER A 60 1.01 -12.07 13.30
CA SER A 60 0.24 -11.51 14.41
C SER A 60 0.85 -10.25 14.99
N GLY A 61 0.00 -9.41 15.61
CA GLY A 61 0.41 -8.19 16.27
C GLY A 61 1.11 -7.22 15.31
N PRO A 62 2.16 -6.52 15.76
CA PRO A 62 2.86 -5.53 14.95
C PRO A 62 3.68 -6.15 13.80
N TYR A 63 3.86 -7.46 13.78
CA TYR A 63 4.57 -8.20 12.73
C TYR A 63 3.65 -8.74 11.64
N ALA A 64 2.33 -8.57 11.79
CA ALA A 64 1.37 -9.03 10.78
C ALA A 64 1.56 -8.29 9.45
N VAL A 65 1.37 -9.04 8.36
CA VAL A 65 1.32 -8.51 7.00
C VAL A 65 -0.05 -8.82 6.41
N GLU A 66 -0.70 -7.83 5.82
CA GLU A 66 -1.97 -8.03 5.12
C GLU A 66 -1.76 -8.57 3.70
N VAL A 67 -2.67 -9.40 3.25
CA VAL A 67 -2.81 -9.81 1.86
C VAL A 67 -4.20 -9.39 1.42
N ASP A 68 -4.28 -8.40 0.56
CA ASP A 68 -5.54 -7.83 0.12
C ASP A 68 -5.96 -8.49 -1.19
N LEU A 69 -7.19 -9.04 -1.21
CA LEU A 69 -7.78 -9.65 -2.39
C LEU A 69 -8.79 -8.68 -3.01
N MET A 70 -8.49 -8.16 -4.18
CA MET A 70 -9.26 -7.11 -4.83
C MET A 70 -9.92 -7.57 -6.12
N GLN A 71 -11.21 -7.22 -6.25
CA GLN A 71 -11.98 -7.36 -7.48
C GLN A 71 -12.51 -5.99 -7.89
N PRO A 72 -12.43 -5.58 -9.17
CA PRO A 72 -13.08 -4.34 -9.60
C PRO A 72 -14.60 -4.48 -9.52
N LEU A 73 -15.29 -3.40 -9.12
CA LEU A 73 -16.75 -3.33 -9.20
C LEU A 73 -17.20 -3.27 -10.67
N ASP A 74 -16.44 -2.53 -11.47
CA ASP A 74 -16.60 -2.47 -12.92
C ASP A 74 -15.23 -2.65 -13.59
N PRO A 75 -14.97 -3.78 -14.28
CA PRO A 75 -13.67 -4.07 -14.87
C PRO A 75 -13.27 -3.13 -16.01
N ASN A 76 -14.21 -2.34 -16.53
CA ASN A 76 -13.97 -1.39 -17.62
C ASN A 76 -13.63 0.02 -17.12
N LYS A 77 -13.78 0.26 -15.81
CA LYS A 77 -13.48 1.56 -15.18
C LYS A 77 -12.13 1.56 -14.46
N SER A 78 -11.56 2.74 -14.33
CA SER A 78 -10.37 2.97 -13.50
C SER A 78 -10.78 3.37 -12.08
N PRO A 79 -9.97 3.01 -11.07
CA PRO A 79 -8.76 2.20 -11.13
C PRO A 79 -9.04 0.74 -11.51
N LYS A 80 -8.18 0.17 -12.35
CA LYS A 80 -8.24 -1.25 -12.69
C LYS A 80 -7.46 -2.06 -11.66
N VAL A 81 -8.09 -2.41 -10.56
CA VAL A 81 -7.46 -3.08 -9.41
C VAL A 81 -6.97 -4.50 -9.71
N HIS A 82 -7.37 -5.08 -10.83
CA HIS A 82 -6.97 -6.41 -11.29
C HIS A 82 -5.76 -6.42 -12.25
N GLU A 83 -5.27 -5.23 -12.62
CA GLU A 83 -4.16 -5.07 -13.56
C GLU A 83 -3.09 -4.12 -12.99
N PRO A 84 -1.87 -4.63 -12.76
CA PRO A 84 -1.44 -6.04 -12.82
C PRO A 84 -1.99 -6.87 -11.65
N PRO A 85 -1.93 -8.21 -11.68
CA PRO A 85 -2.41 -9.06 -10.58
C PRO A 85 -1.72 -8.79 -9.24
N LEU A 86 -0.40 -8.60 -9.21
CA LEU A 86 0.29 -7.98 -8.08
C LEU A 86 0.14 -6.47 -8.23
N ASN A 87 -0.92 -5.92 -7.64
CA ASN A 87 -1.34 -4.54 -7.90
C ASN A 87 -0.43 -3.52 -7.24
N HIS A 88 -0.18 -3.68 -5.95
CA HIS A 88 0.73 -2.80 -5.20
C HIS A 88 1.29 -3.48 -3.96
N ILE A 89 2.30 -2.85 -3.39
CA ILE A 89 2.84 -3.17 -2.06
C ILE A 89 2.61 -1.98 -1.13
N GLY A 90 2.30 -2.26 0.12
CA GLY A 90 2.19 -1.27 1.18
C GLY A 90 3.40 -1.33 2.12
N LEU A 91 3.93 -0.19 2.50
CA LEU A 91 5.07 -0.05 3.37
C LEU A 91 4.71 0.75 4.62
N TRP A 92 5.08 0.24 5.79
CA TRP A 92 4.98 0.98 7.04
C TRP A 92 5.99 2.13 7.06
N ILE A 93 5.49 3.33 7.34
CA ILE A 93 6.27 4.57 7.48
C ILE A 93 6.05 5.14 8.87
N ASP A 94 7.11 5.50 9.57
CA ASP A 94 7.01 6.04 10.93
C ASP A 94 6.45 7.47 11.00
N ASP A 95 6.73 8.31 10.00
CA ASP A 95 6.15 9.65 9.86
C ASP A 95 5.75 9.89 8.41
N LEU A 96 4.48 9.65 8.10
CA LEU A 96 3.95 9.77 6.72
C LEU A 96 3.95 11.23 6.23
N ASN A 97 3.67 12.19 7.10
CA ASN A 97 3.67 13.60 6.70
C ASN A 97 5.08 14.06 6.31
N ALA A 98 6.07 13.77 7.15
CA ALA A 98 7.46 14.07 6.85
C ALA A 98 7.96 13.34 5.59
N ALA A 99 7.52 12.09 5.39
CA ALA A 99 7.84 11.32 4.19
C ALA A 99 7.30 11.98 2.93
N VAL A 100 6.03 12.35 2.91
CA VAL A 100 5.40 12.98 1.74
C VAL A 100 6.05 14.33 1.42
N GLU A 101 6.30 15.15 2.41
CA GLU A 101 6.97 16.44 2.23
C GLU A 101 8.37 16.27 1.62
N TRP A 102 9.19 15.42 2.23
CA TRP A 102 10.55 15.19 1.77
C TRP A 102 10.61 14.54 0.39
N LEU A 103 9.82 13.49 0.14
CA LEU A 103 9.75 12.81 -1.16
C LEU A 103 9.25 13.76 -2.27
N THR A 104 8.29 14.62 -1.97
CA THR A 104 7.81 15.64 -2.91
C THR A 104 8.94 16.62 -3.27
N ALA A 105 9.72 17.06 -2.28
CA ALA A 105 10.89 17.92 -2.51
C ALA A 105 11.98 17.24 -3.34
N GLN A 106 12.09 15.90 -3.27
CA GLN A 106 13.00 15.12 -4.11
C GLN A 106 12.49 14.91 -5.55
N GLY A 107 11.27 15.35 -5.87
CA GLY A 107 10.68 15.17 -7.20
C GLY A 107 9.91 13.86 -7.38
N VAL A 108 9.52 13.20 -6.29
CA VAL A 108 8.69 11.99 -6.34
C VAL A 108 7.26 12.34 -6.70
N ARG A 109 6.71 11.59 -7.66
CA ARG A 109 5.32 11.74 -8.09
C ARG A 109 4.41 10.85 -7.26
N PHE A 110 3.43 11.47 -6.61
CA PHE A 110 2.32 10.77 -5.96
C PHE A 110 1.11 10.66 -6.88
N THR A 111 0.25 9.67 -6.63
CA THR A 111 -1.06 9.61 -7.27
C THR A 111 -1.99 10.71 -6.72
N PRO A 112 -3.04 11.10 -7.44
CA PRO A 112 -4.03 12.06 -6.93
C PRO A 112 -4.70 11.58 -5.63
N GLY A 113 -5.09 12.52 -4.77
CA GLY A 113 -5.85 12.26 -3.55
C GLY A 113 -5.09 12.53 -2.24
N GLY A 114 -3.76 12.67 -2.28
CA GLY A 114 -2.96 12.97 -1.09
C GLY A 114 -3.06 11.92 0.02
N ILE A 115 -2.78 12.34 1.25
CA ILE A 115 -2.94 11.49 2.44
C ILE A 115 -4.42 11.36 2.76
N ARG A 116 -4.89 10.11 2.91
CA ARG A 116 -6.29 9.78 3.21
C ARG A 116 -6.37 8.48 4.02
N LYS A 117 -7.55 8.19 4.58
CA LYS A 117 -7.82 6.90 5.22
C LYS A 117 -7.83 5.78 4.19
N GLY A 118 -7.01 4.74 4.42
CA GLY A 118 -7.03 3.49 3.66
C GLY A 118 -8.02 2.46 4.20
N ALA A 119 -8.09 1.31 3.54
CA ALA A 119 -9.01 0.22 3.89
C ALA A 119 -8.84 -0.29 5.32
N SER A 120 -7.62 -0.32 5.83
CA SER A 120 -7.29 -0.77 7.20
C SER A 120 -7.44 0.32 8.26
N GLY A 121 -7.92 1.52 7.90
CA GLY A 121 -8.13 2.64 8.82
C GLY A 121 -6.91 3.49 9.10
N HIS A 122 -5.75 3.16 8.57
CA HIS A 122 -4.53 3.98 8.65
C HIS A 122 -4.52 5.08 7.59
N ASN A 123 -3.78 6.15 7.85
CA ASN A 123 -3.52 7.17 6.83
C ASN A 123 -2.55 6.61 5.79
N VAL A 124 -2.88 6.84 4.52
CA VAL A 124 -2.12 6.32 3.38
C VAL A 124 -1.98 7.36 2.28
N CYS A 125 -0.98 7.17 1.44
CA CYS A 125 -0.88 7.80 0.13
C CYS A 125 -0.13 6.87 -0.82
N PHE A 126 -0.16 7.15 -2.13
CA PHE A 126 0.44 6.28 -3.13
C PHE A 126 1.48 7.01 -3.95
N ILE A 127 2.66 6.39 -4.10
CA ILE A 127 3.67 6.81 -5.06
C ILE A 127 3.30 6.22 -6.43
N HIS A 128 3.24 7.09 -7.43
CA HIS A 128 2.95 6.67 -8.80
C HIS A 128 4.09 5.78 -9.36
N PRO A 129 3.78 4.73 -10.12
CA PRO A 129 4.80 3.86 -10.74
C PRO A 129 5.78 4.60 -11.65
N LYS A 130 5.33 5.68 -12.29
CA LYS A 130 6.12 6.46 -13.26
C LYS A 130 6.15 7.92 -12.88
N GLY A 131 7.30 8.55 -13.09
CA GLY A 131 7.42 10.00 -13.04
C GLY A 131 6.72 10.71 -14.21
N ASN A 132 6.75 12.04 -14.20
CA ASN A 132 6.33 12.90 -15.29
C ASN A 132 7.29 14.11 -15.43
N ALA A 133 6.98 15.08 -16.29
CA ALA A 133 7.83 16.24 -16.50
C ALA A 133 8.02 17.11 -15.25
N GLU A 134 6.98 17.25 -14.41
CA GLU A 134 7.02 18.06 -13.18
C GLU A 134 7.62 17.31 -12.00
N LYS A 135 7.33 16.02 -11.89
CA LYS A 135 7.80 15.11 -10.84
C LYS A 135 8.46 13.90 -11.51
N PRO A 136 9.76 13.96 -11.78
CA PRO A 136 10.42 12.98 -12.63
C PRO A 136 10.62 11.60 -11.99
N LEU A 137 10.47 11.47 -10.68
CA LEU A 137 10.69 10.22 -9.98
C LEU A 137 9.38 9.49 -9.68
N GLY A 138 9.25 8.28 -10.21
CA GLY A 138 8.23 7.31 -9.83
C GLY A 138 8.86 6.12 -9.11
N ALA A 139 8.06 5.14 -8.74
CA ALA A 139 8.52 3.95 -8.03
C ALA A 139 8.96 2.82 -8.97
N CYS A 140 9.62 3.16 -10.07
CA CYS A 140 10.25 2.21 -11.00
C CYS A 140 9.29 1.14 -11.56
N GLY A 141 8.05 1.53 -11.85
CA GLY A 141 7.03 0.65 -12.43
C GLY A 141 6.12 -0.04 -11.40
N VAL A 142 6.36 0.13 -10.12
CA VAL A 142 5.54 -0.45 -9.04
C VAL A 142 4.67 0.63 -8.40
N LEU A 143 3.38 0.35 -8.22
CA LEU A 143 2.53 1.19 -7.37
C LEU A 143 2.88 0.90 -5.91
N VAL A 144 3.26 1.91 -5.15
CA VAL A 144 3.66 1.77 -3.75
C VAL A 144 2.74 2.57 -2.84
N GLU A 145 2.13 1.90 -1.89
CA GLU A 145 1.35 2.53 -0.83
C GLU A 145 2.25 2.81 0.37
N LEU A 146 2.24 4.05 0.83
CA LEU A 146 2.88 4.44 2.08
C LEU A 146 1.81 4.50 3.16
N VAL A 147 2.01 3.79 4.26
CA VAL A 147 1.03 3.61 5.33
C VAL A 147 1.61 4.15 6.64
N GLN A 148 0.91 5.08 7.29
CA GLN A 148 1.33 5.55 8.61
C GLN A 148 1.31 4.41 9.61
N ALA A 149 2.47 4.06 10.14
CA ALA A 149 2.58 3.01 11.15
C ALA A 149 1.96 3.46 12.47
N PRO A 150 1.19 2.60 13.15
CA PRO A 150 0.77 2.84 14.52
C PRO A 150 1.95 2.68 15.49
N GLU A 151 1.76 3.15 16.71
CA GLU A 151 2.82 3.22 17.71
C GLU A 151 3.44 1.85 18.04
N ASP A 152 2.63 0.81 18.15
CA ASP A 152 3.10 -0.56 18.39
C ASP A 152 3.98 -1.10 17.28
N VAL A 153 3.67 -0.79 16.02
CA VAL A 153 4.51 -1.14 14.85
C VAL A 153 5.81 -0.35 14.86
N ILE A 154 5.76 0.95 15.14
CA ILE A 154 6.97 1.79 15.24
C ILE A 154 7.89 1.23 16.33
N LYS A 155 7.34 0.87 17.48
CA LYS A 155 8.09 0.29 18.59
C LYS A 155 8.70 -1.07 18.24
N ALA A 156 7.93 -1.94 17.56
CA ALA A 156 8.39 -3.29 17.24
C ALA A 156 9.39 -3.34 16.08
N LEU A 157 9.19 -2.52 15.05
CA LEU A 157 9.97 -2.55 13.81
C LEU A 157 10.97 -1.39 13.71
N GLY A 158 10.79 -0.32 14.46
CA GLY A 158 11.59 0.90 14.39
C GLY A 158 12.84 0.92 15.27
N ASP A 159 12.91 0.08 16.28
CA ASP A 159 14.06 0.02 17.17
C ASP A 159 15.07 -1.04 16.72
N LYS A 160 16.25 -0.58 16.43
CA LYS A 160 17.48 -1.34 16.18
C LYS A 160 17.92 -1.36 14.71
N HIS A 161 18.65 -0.36 14.41
CA HIS A 161 19.95 -0.57 13.70
C HIS A 161 20.77 0.68 13.83
#